data_6431fb65dc6852d59d186637d8110fc1
#
_entry.id   6431fb65dc6852d59d186637d8110fc1
#
_cell.length_a   1.000
_cell.length_b   1.000
_cell.length_c   1.000
_cell.angle_alpha   90.00
_cell.angle_beta   90.00
_cell.angle_gamma   90.00
#
_symmetry.space_group_name_H-M   'P 1'
#
loop_
_entity.id
_entity.type
_entity.pdbx_description
1 polymer ?
#
loop_
_entity_poly.entity_id
_entity_poly.type
_entity_poly.pdbx_seq_one_letter_code
_entity_poly.pdbx_strand_id
1 'polypeptide(L)'
;MSRDLRLLRTPEELRLQSERWRAAGLSVGLVPTMGALHEGHRSLVRRARAECDRVVASIFVNPTQFGPGEDLSRYPRSLEGDLAVLAEEGADAAFVPAVEAMYPEGAVTTVGLRGPLTEGFEGAARPGHFDGVATVVAKLLVAARPDTAYFGEKDAQQLAVVTRLAADLDTGARIVPCPLVRDADGLALSSRNAYLSPEERHQALAIPAGLAAAARAFAAGERDADRLVALVRDRLERSPRLAVEYVAVVDPDTFAELAEAARGCRIVVAGRMPSARLIDTLRLGFDAPPAVAVDATGAGEAAQRSNPAPGAAEWSRPCSVS
;
A
#
# COMPACT_ATOMS: atom_id res chain seq x y z
N MET A 1 25.44 -9.32 14.13
CA MET A 1 25.92 -10.16 13.03
C MET A 1 25.06 -9.88 11.83
N SER A 2 25.61 -9.31 10.75
CA SER A 2 24.88 -9.13 9.50
C SER A 2 24.49 -10.52 8.99
N ARG A 3 23.20 -10.81 8.88
CA ARG A 3 22.74 -12.02 8.22
C ARG A 3 22.99 -11.86 6.72
N ASP A 4 23.61 -12.86 6.08
CA ASP A 4 23.78 -12.84 4.62
C ASP A 4 22.41 -12.89 3.96
N LEU A 5 22.03 -11.80 3.26
CA LEU A 5 20.80 -11.71 2.50
C LEU A 5 20.89 -12.68 1.29
N ARG A 6 20.06 -13.71 1.31
CA ARG A 6 20.03 -14.68 0.20
C ARG A 6 19.30 -14.12 -1.01
N LEU A 7 19.93 -14.18 -2.17
CA LEU A 7 19.30 -13.79 -3.44
C LEU A 7 18.65 -15.00 -4.13
N LEU A 8 17.35 -14.89 -4.43
CA LEU A 8 16.54 -15.89 -5.12
C LEU A 8 16.06 -15.32 -6.45
N ARG A 9 16.21 -16.07 -7.54
CA ARG A 9 15.96 -15.63 -8.91
C ARG A 9 14.77 -16.29 -9.58
N THR A 10 14.35 -17.46 -9.10
CA THR A 10 13.25 -18.20 -9.71
C THR A 10 12.17 -18.55 -8.67
N PRO A 11 10.91 -18.71 -9.11
CA PRO A 11 9.84 -19.19 -8.22
C PRO A 11 10.18 -20.55 -7.57
N GLU A 12 10.95 -21.40 -8.26
CA GLU A 12 11.40 -22.68 -7.72
C GLU A 12 12.40 -22.49 -6.57
N GLU A 13 13.39 -21.59 -6.73
CA GLU A 13 14.33 -21.25 -5.65
C GLU A 13 13.61 -20.71 -4.43
N LEU A 14 12.61 -19.83 -4.64
CA LEU A 14 11.79 -19.28 -3.58
C LEU A 14 11.01 -20.39 -2.86
N ARG A 15 10.37 -21.29 -3.61
CA ARG A 15 9.62 -22.42 -3.07
C ARG A 15 10.52 -23.35 -2.24
N LEU A 16 11.62 -23.78 -2.79
CA LEU A 16 12.57 -24.67 -2.10
C LEU A 16 13.15 -24.03 -0.83
N GLN A 17 13.41 -22.72 -0.85
CA GLN A 17 13.90 -22.03 0.33
C GLN A 17 12.82 -21.93 1.41
N SER A 18 11.60 -21.61 1.06
CA SER A 18 10.47 -21.55 2.00
C SER A 18 10.15 -22.95 2.58
N GLU A 19 10.17 -23.98 1.76
CA GLU A 19 9.99 -25.39 2.22
C GLU A 19 11.05 -25.79 3.26
N ARG A 20 12.33 -25.42 3.05
CA ARG A 20 13.41 -25.67 4.02
C ARG A 20 13.13 -24.99 5.38
N TRP A 21 12.68 -23.72 5.35
CA TRP A 21 12.36 -23.00 6.56
C TRP A 21 11.17 -23.63 7.30
N ARG A 22 10.10 -23.93 6.58
CA ARG A 22 8.92 -24.57 7.15
C ARG A 22 9.19 -25.98 7.69
N ALA A 23 10.02 -26.77 7.01
CA ALA A 23 10.45 -28.08 7.49
C ALA A 23 11.29 -28.00 8.78
N ALA A 24 11.94 -26.85 9.01
CA ALA A 24 12.63 -26.56 10.26
C ALA A 24 11.70 -25.95 11.35
N GLY A 25 10.38 -25.90 11.11
CA GLY A 25 9.39 -25.35 12.05
C GLY A 25 9.38 -23.82 12.13
N LEU A 26 9.99 -23.13 11.14
CA LEU A 26 10.10 -21.67 11.14
C LEU A 26 8.95 -21.03 10.35
N SER A 27 8.38 -19.96 10.89
CA SER A 27 7.39 -19.13 10.23
C SER A 27 8.02 -18.26 9.14
N VAL A 28 7.30 -18.09 8.03
CA VAL A 28 7.75 -17.33 6.84
C VAL A 28 6.86 -16.11 6.63
N GLY A 29 7.47 -14.92 6.65
CA GLY A 29 6.86 -13.66 6.27
C GLY A 29 7.23 -13.26 4.83
N LEU A 30 6.26 -12.81 4.05
CA LEU A 30 6.44 -12.30 2.69
C LEU A 30 6.15 -10.81 2.63
N VAL A 31 7.04 -10.03 2.02
CA VAL A 31 6.87 -8.60 1.75
C VAL A 31 6.96 -8.36 0.24
N PRO A 32 5.83 -8.32 -0.48
CA PRO A 32 5.83 -8.01 -1.92
C PRO A 32 6.15 -6.54 -2.19
N THR A 33 7.15 -6.28 -3.04
CA THR A 33 7.50 -4.94 -3.50
C THR A 33 7.85 -4.91 -4.98
N MET A 34 7.86 -3.71 -5.56
CA MET A 34 8.36 -3.48 -6.92
C MET A 34 9.78 -2.89 -6.92
N GLY A 35 10.45 -2.79 -5.78
CA GLY A 35 11.72 -2.10 -5.63
C GLY A 35 11.57 -0.59 -5.41
N ALA A 36 12.68 0.15 -5.56
CA ALA A 36 12.80 1.56 -5.16
C ALA A 36 12.34 1.76 -3.71
N LEU A 37 12.94 0.98 -2.80
CA LEU A 37 12.50 0.85 -1.42
C LEU A 37 12.69 2.17 -0.67
N HIS A 38 11.66 2.59 0.01
CA HIS A 38 11.63 3.77 0.88
C HIS A 38 11.13 3.38 2.28
N GLU A 39 11.06 4.34 3.21
CA GLU A 39 10.68 4.09 4.61
C GLU A 39 9.36 3.34 4.76
N GLY A 40 8.38 3.57 3.87
CA GLY A 40 7.15 2.78 3.82
C GLY A 40 7.42 1.28 3.64
N HIS A 41 8.32 0.90 2.72
CA HIS A 41 8.70 -0.50 2.51
C HIS A 41 9.54 -1.04 3.68
N ARG A 42 10.46 -0.23 4.24
CA ARG A 42 11.23 -0.60 5.43
C ARG A 42 10.32 -0.95 6.60
N SER A 43 9.24 -0.19 6.82
CA SER A 43 8.27 -0.45 7.89
C SER A 43 7.59 -1.81 7.75
N LEU A 44 7.30 -2.26 6.50
CA LEU A 44 6.75 -3.59 6.24
C LEU A 44 7.74 -4.69 6.61
N VAL A 45 9.02 -4.53 6.21
CA VAL A 45 10.06 -5.51 6.51
C VAL A 45 10.30 -5.60 8.03
N ARG A 46 10.36 -4.46 8.74
CA ARG A 46 10.48 -4.44 10.22
C ARG A 46 9.31 -5.15 10.89
N ARG A 47 8.08 -4.91 10.40
CA ARG A 47 6.90 -5.58 10.92
C ARG A 47 6.96 -7.08 10.69
N ALA A 48 7.31 -7.52 9.48
CA ALA A 48 7.50 -8.93 9.16
C ALA A 48 8.58 -9.57 10.04
N ARG A 49 9.68 -8.85 10.26
CA ARG A 49 10.81 -9.31 11.08
C ARG A 49 10.44 -9.47 12.55
N ALA A 50 9.53 -8.65 13.06
CA ALA A 50 9.04 -8.73 14.43
C ALA A 50 8.06 -9.90 14.66
N GLU A 51 7.39 -10.38 13.60
CA GLU A 51 6.32 -11.37 13.70
C GLU A 51 6.68 -12.75 13.13
N CYS A 52 7.73 -12.85 12.30
CA CYS A 52 8.11 -14.08 11.61
C CYS A 52 9.59 -14.44 11.86
N ASP A 53 9.88 -15.75 11.89
CA ASP A 53 11.26 -16.25 12.03
C ASP A 53 12.11 -15.99 10.80
N ARG A 54 11.50 -16.00 9.63
CA ARG A 54 12.13 -15.74 8.32
C ARG A 54 11.32 -14.75 7.51
N VAL A 55 12.02 -13.84 6.85
CA VAL A 55 11.41 -12.81 6.01
C VAL A 55 12.01 -12.86 4.62
N VAL A 56 11.14 -12.98 3.62
CA VAL A 56 11.50 -12.80 2.21
C VAL A 56 10.78 -11.57 1.65
N ALA A 57 11.54 -10.67 1.02
CA ALA A 57 10.97 -9.56 0.27
C ALA A 57 11.11 -9.82 -1.23
N SER A 58 10.07 -9.56 -2.01
CA SER A 58 10.22 -9.57 -3.47
C SER A 58 10.58 -8.17 -3.99
N ILE A 59 11.43 -8.13 -5.02
CA ILE A 59 11.75 -6.94 -5.82
C ILE A 59 11.41 -7.29 -7.26
N PHE A 60 10.18 -6.98 -7.69
CA PHE A 60 9.71 -7.33 -9.02
C PHE A 60 8.77 -6.27 -9.59
N VAL A 61 9.25 -5.52 -10.59
CA VAL A 61 8.41 -4.59 -11.36
C VAL A 61 7.54 -5.42 -12.31
N ASN A 62 6.32 -5.72 -11.87
CA ASN A 62 5.39 -6.58 -12.58
C ASN A 62 4.81 -5.88 -13.82
N PRO A 63 5.15 -6.29 -15.06
CA PRO A 63 4.67 -5.60 -16.26
C PRO A 63 3.16 -5.74 -16.47
N THR A 64 2.54 -6.81 -15.98
CA THR A 64 1.13 -7.10 -16.24
C THR A 64 0.15 -6.20 -15.50
N GLN A 65 0.61 -5.46 -14.49
CA GLN A 65 -0.21 -4.50 -13.73
C GLN A 65 -0.10 -3.05 -14.24
N PHE A 66 0.66 -2.81 -15.32
CA PHE A 66 0.80 -1.51 -15.95
C PHE A 66 0.01 -1.47 -17.27
N GLY A 67 -0.88 -0.49 -17.38
CA GLY A 67 -1.61 -0.22 -18.60
C GLY A 67 -0.77 0.49 -19.66
N PRO A 68 -1.29 0.58 -20.91
CA PRO A 68 -0.66 1.38 -21.97
C PRO A 68 -0.49 2.84 -21.50
N GLY A 69 0.74 3.36 -21.63
CA GLY A 69 1.06 4.75 -21.27
C GLY A 69 1.36 4.98 -19.79
N GLU A 70 1.30 3.96 -18.94
CA GLU A 70 1.78 4.06 -17.56
C GLU A 70 3.32 4.08 -17.47
N ASP A 71 3.83 4.32 -16.28
CA ASP A 71 5.25 4.60 -16.00
C ASP A 71 6.17 3.38 -15.93
N LEU A 72 5.80 2.22 -16.51
CA LEU A 72 6.58 0.98 -16.47
C LEU A 72 8.06 1.19 -16.88
N SER A 73 8.30 1.90 -17.98
CA SER A 73 9.64 2.15 -18.50
C SER A 73 10.46 3.12 -17.64
N ARG A 74 9.78 4.04 -16.94
CA ARG A 74 10.39 5.06 -16.07
C ARG A 74 10.39 4.65 -14.59
N TYR A 75 9.73 3.53 -14.23
CA TYR A 75 9.61 3.11 -12.84
C TYR A 75 11.02 2.97 -12.22
N PRO A 76 11.29 3.63 -11.07
CA PRO A 76 12.62 3.65 -10.47
C PRO A 76 13.13 2.24 -10.16
N ARG A 77 14.41 1.99 -10.49
CA ARG A 77 15.07 0.71 -10.24
C ARG A 77 16.45 0.98 -9.66
N SER A 78 16.71 0.45 -8.48
CA SER A 78 18.00 0.53 -7.79
C SER A 78 18.24 -0.77 -7.03
N LEU A 79 18.51 -1.86 -7.75
CA LEU A 79 18.62 -3.19 -7.13
C LEU A 79 19.66 -3.22 -6.01
N GLU A 80 20.84 -2.62 -6.21
CA GLU A 80 21.88 -2.59 -5.19
C GLU A 80 21.42 -1.85 -3.93
N GLY A 81 20.79 -0.67 -4.11
CA GLY A 81 20.21 0.09 -3.01
C GLY A 81 19.09 -0.67 -2.29
N ASP A 82 18.21 -1.34 -3.05
CA ASP A 82 17.13 -2.14 -2.48
C ASP A 82 17.66 -3.34 -1.68
N LEU A 83 18.68 -4.04 -2.19
CA LEU A 83 19.32 -5.15 -1.46
C LEU A 83 20.01 -4.67 -0.17
N ALA A 84 20.68 -3.50 -0.21
CA ALA A 84 21.27 -2.90 0.99
C ALA A 84 20.18 -2.60 2.03
N VAL A 85 19.08 -1.98 1.62
CA VAL A 85 17.92 -1.72 2.50
C VAL A 85 17.37 -3.00 3.13
N LEU A 86 17.18 -4.06 2.35
CA LEU A 86 16.66 -5.34 2.87
C LEU A 86 17.63 -5.99 3.85
N ALA A 87 18.92 -5.91 3.59
CA ALA A 87 19.95 -6.43 4.50
C ALA A 87 19.99 -5.66 5.83
N GLU A 88 19.89 -4.32 5.77
CA GLU A 88 19.80 -3.45 6.94
C GLU A 88 18.59 -3.77 7.82
N GLU A 89 17.42 -3.97 7.19
CA GLU A 89 16.17 -4.30 7.89
C GLU A 89 16.09 -5.79 8.32
N GLY A 90 17.12 -6.58 8.01
CA GLY A 90 17.27 -7.96 8.47
C GLY A 90 16.38 -8.97 7.73
N ALA A 91 16.04 -8.72 6.47
CA ALA A 91 15.43 -9.75 5.62
C ALA A 91 16.38 -10.95 5.44
N ASP A 92 15.83 -12.16 5.39
CA ASP A 92 16.63 -13.38 5.20
C ASP A 92 16.86 -13.69 3.71
N ALA A 93 15.92 -13.25 2.84
CA ALA A 93 16.06 -13.40 1.38
C ALA A 93 15.41 -12.25 0.61
N ALA A 94 16.00 -11.95 -0.54
CA ALA A 94 15.42 -11.11 -1.58
C ALA A 94 15.06 -11.99 -2.79
N PHE A 95 13.79 -11.97 -3.19
CA PHE A 95 13.32 -12.63 -4.40
C PHE A 95 13.30 -11.61 -5.55
N VAL A 96 14.21 -11.78 -6.50
CA VAL A 96 14.44 -10.85 -7.61
C VAL A 96 14.37 -11.59 -8.94
N PRO A 97 13.16 -12.01 -9.37
CA PRO A 97 13.00 -12.77 -10.59
C PRO A 97 13.11 -11.89 -11.85
N ALA A 98 13.54 -12.46 -12.95
CA ALA A 98 13.33 -11.90 -14.28
C ALA A 98 11.86 -12.08 -14.70
N VAL A 99 11.41 -11.27 -15.69
CA VAL A 99 10.03 -11.35 -16.18
C VAL A 99 9.72 -12.74 -16.74
N GLU A 100 10.68 -13.33 -17.46
CA GLU A 100 10.57 -14.65 -18.07
C GLU A 100 10.50 -15.77 -17.03
N ALA A 101 11.08 -15.57 -15.84
CA ALA A 101 10.96 -16.51 -14.73
C ALA A 101 9.56 -16.46 -14.10
N MET A 102 8.95 -15.27 -14.05
CA MET A 102 7.57 -15.12 -13.55
C MET A 102 6.53 -15.50 -14.60
N TYR A 103 6.77 -15.15 -15.85
CA TYR A 103 5.86 -15.37 -16.99
C TYR A 103 6.64 -16.04 -18.13
N PRO A 104 6.88 -17.36 -18.05
CA PRO A 104 7.60 -18.08 -19.10
C PRO A 104 6.79 -18.08 -20.40
N GLU A 105 7.49 -18.31 -21.51
CA GLU A 105 6.84 -18.47 -22.81
C GLU A 105 5.74 -19.54 -22.75
N GLY A 106 4.58 -19.23 -23.31
CA GLY A 106 3.41 -20.10 -23.27
C GLY A 106 2.57 -20.00 -21.99
N ALA A 107 2.92 -19.13 -21.02
CA ALA A 107 2.06 -18.90 -19.87
C ALA A 107 0.75 -18.21 -20.29
N VAL A 108 -0.39 -18.87 -20.01
CA VAL A 108 -1.72 -18.41 -20.41
C VAL A 108 -2.70 -18.23 -19.22
N THR A 109 -2.25 -18.57 -18.01
CA THR A 109 -3.09 -18.49 -16.82
C THR A 109 -3.01 -17.09 -16.20
N THR A 110 -4.18 -16.50 -15.96
CA THR A 110 -4.34 -15.28 -15.20
C THR A 110 -5.30 -15.49 -14.04
N VAL A 111 -5.12 -14.74 -12.98
CA VAL A 111 -6.04 -14.69 -11.84
C VAL A 111 -6.67 -13.31 -11.82
N GLY A 112 -7.99 -13.24 -11.71
CA GLY A 112 -8.71 -11.98 -11.65
C GLY A 112 -9.91 -12.06 -10.73
N LEU A 113 -10.19 -10.98 -10.03
CA LEU A 113 -11.41 -10.78 -9.26
C LEU A 113 -12.41 -10.03 -10.12
N ARG A 114 -13.70 -10.29 -9.91
CA ARG A 114 -14.79 -9.61 -10.60
C ARG A 114 -15.74 -8.99 -9.59
N GLY A 115 -16.39 -7.91 -9.98
CA GLY A 115 -17.38 -7.22 -9.16
C GLY A 115 -16.88 -5.89 -8.58
N PRO A 116 -17.67 -5.23 -7.72
CA PRO A 116 -17.46 -3.85 -7.28
C PRO A 116 -16.06 -3.56 -6.72
N LEU A 117 -15.44 -4.55 -6.07
CA LEU A 117 -14.10 -4.42 -5.49
C LEU A 117 -13.01 -4.06 -6.52
N THR A 118 -13.18 -4.43 -7.79
CA THR A 118 -12.19 -4.23 -8.86
C THR A 118 -12.69 -3.36 -10.01
N GLU A 119 -13.94 -2.92 -9.98
CA GLU A 119 -14.57 -2.18 -11.08
C GLU A 119 -14.60 -0.66 -10.86
N GLY A 120 -14.52 -0.21 -9.59
CA GLY A 120 -14.46 1.21 -9.21
C GLY A 120 -13.03 1.72 -8.98
N PHE A 121 -12.87 3.02 -8.78
CA PHE A 121 -11.65 3.70 -8.34
C PHE A 121 -10.40 3.33 -9.15
N GLU A 122 -9.41 2.65 -8.53
CA GLU A 122 -8.20 2.20 -9.23
C GLU A 122 -8.54 1.22 -10.37
N GLY A 123 -9.53 0.36 -10.20
CA GLY A 123 -9.96 -0.57 -11.24
C GLY A 123 -10.55 0.13 -12.46
N ALA A 124 -11.38 1.16 -12.24
CA ALA A 124 -11.93 1.99 -13.30
C ALA A 124 -10.86 2.87 -13.99
N ALA A 125 -9.97 3.48 -13.16
CA ALA A 125 -8.91 4.35 -13.65
C ALA A 125 -7.80 3.60 -14.40
N ARG A 126 -7.61 2.31 -14.11
CA ARG A 126 -6.52 1.46 -14.61
C ARG A 126 -7.05 0.09 -15.05
N PRO A 127 -7.75 -0.03 -16.18
CA PRO A 127 -8.30 -1.30 -16.66
C PRO A 127 -7.24 -2.41 -16.74
N GLY A 128 -7.53 -3.59 -16.17
CA GLY A 128 -6.62 -4.74 -16.12
C GLY A 128 -5.58 -4.70 -14.98
N HIS A 129 -5.43 -3.57 -14.27
CA HIS A 129 -4.47 -3.44 -13.18
C HIS A 129 -4.62 -4.54 -12.12
N PHE A 130 -5.82 -4.76 -11.63
CA PHE A 130 -6.06 -5.75 -10.58
C PHE A 130 -5.93 -7.19 -11.05
N ASP A 131 -6.17 -7.50 -12.33
CA ASP A 131 -5.86 -8.82 -12.88
C ASP A 131 -4.34 -9.07 -12.87
N GLY A 132 -3.55 -8.04 -13.19
CA GLY A 132 -2.08 -8.11 -13.07
C GLY A 132 -1.62 -8.28 -11.63
N VAL A 133 -2.18 -7.51 -10.69
CA VAL A 133 -1.88 -7.60 -9.25
C VAL A 133 -2.28 -8.97 -8.71
N ALA A 134 -3.50 -9.42 -8.97
CA ALA A 134 -3.99 -10.71 -8.49
C ALA A 134 -3.13 -11.87 -9.00
N THR A 135 -2.75 -11.83 -10.28
CA THR A 135 -1.91 -12.87 -10.89
C THR A 135 -0.52 -12.91 -10.24
N VAL A 136 0.16 -11.78 -10.09
CA VAL A 136 1.51 -11.78 -9.50
C VAL A 136 1.47 -12.15 -8.03
N VAL A 137 0.49 -11.66 -7.26
CA VAL A 137 0.38 -11.97 -5.84
C VAL A 137 0.02 -13.43 -5.63
N ALA A 138 -0.90 -14.01 -6.42
CA ALA A 138 -1.20 -15.44 -6.38
C ALA A 138 0.08 -16.27 -6.63
N LYS A 139 0.88 -15.93 -7.64
CA LYS A 139 2.15 -16.60 -7.93
C LYS A 139 3.14 -16.49 -6.76
N LEU A 140 3.24 -15.31 -6.14
CA LEU A 140 4.09 -15.10 -4.96
C LEU A 140 3.63 -15.92 -3.76
N LEU A 141 2.33 -15.94 -3.48
CA LEU A 141 1.76 -16.72 -2.36
C LEU A 141 1.95 -18.23 -2.58
N VAL A 142 1.75 -18.72 -3.80
CA VAL A 142 1.97 -20.14 -4.15
C VAL A 142 3.45 -20.52 -4.06
N ALA A 143 4.36 -19.66 -4.54
CA ALA A 143 5.79 -19.93 -4.51
C ALA A 143 6.39 -19.79 -3.10
N ALA A 144 6.07 -18.74 -2.38
CA ALA A 144 6.61 -18.50 -1.04
C ALA A 144 5.90 -19.33 0.03
N ARG A 145 4.62 -19.68 -0.14
CA ARG A 145 3.75 -20.33 0.87
C ARG A 145 3.95 -19.70 2.26
N PRO A 146 3.81 -18.37 2.37
CA PRO A 146 4.09 -17.67 3.62
C PRO A 146 3.00 -17.96 4.65
N ASP A 147 3.37 -17.89 5.94
CA ASP A 147 2.39 -17.88 7.01
C ASP A 147 1.71 -16.49 7.10
N THR A 148 2.44 -15.45 6.74
CA THR A 148 1.96 -14.07 6.75
C THR A 148 2.53 -13.28 5.58
N ALA A 149 1.69 -12.45 4.93
CA ALA A 149 2.13 -11.52 3.89
C ALA A 149 1.73 -10.08 4.26
N TYR A 150 2.65 -9.13 4.10
CA TYR A 150 2.54 -7.76 4.58
C TYR A 150 2.33 -6.79 3.44
N PHE A 151 1.27 -5.98 3.52
CA PHE A 151 0.90 -4.99 2.50
C PHE A 151 0.63 -3.63 3.11
N GLY A 152 1.06 -2.57 2.43
CA GLY A 152 0.84 -1.20 2.89
C GLY A 152 -0.61 -0.75 2.70
N GLU A 153 -1.18 -0.08 3.70
CA GLU A 153 -2.53 0.50 3.65
C GLU A 153 -2.65 1.67 2.67
N LYS A 154 -1.53 2.21 2.19
CA LYS A 154 -1.54 3.26 1.15
C LYS A 154 -2.30 2.82 -0.11
N ASP A 155 -2.07 1.62 -0.57
CA ASP A 155 -2.74 1.02 -1.71
C ASP A 155 -3.98 0.23 -1.22
N ALA A 156 -4.91 0.96 -0.59
CA ALA A 156 -6.01 0.38 0.19
C ALA A 156 -6.90 -0.57 -0.62
N GLN A 157 -7.23 -0.23 -1.87
CA GLN A 157 -8.02 -1.12 -2.74
C GLN A 157 -7.23 -2.37 -3.11
N GLN A 158 -5.93 -2.25 -3.38
CA GLN A 158 -5.07 -3.40 -3.59
C GLN A 158 -5.03 -4.32 -2.36
N LEU A 159 -4.96 -3.74 -1.15
CA LEU A 159 -5.00 -4.51 0.10
C LEU A 159 -6.30 -5.31 0.23
N ALA A 160 -7.45 -4.71 -0.06
CA ALA A 160 -8.75 -5.40 -0.05
C ALA A 160 -8.81 -6.51 -1.11
N VAL A 161 -8.32 -6.23 -2.33
CA VAL A 161 -8.21 -7.22 -3.43
C VAL A 161 -7.34 -8.41 -3.01
N VAL A 162 -6.17 -8.17 -2.44
CA VAL A 162 -5.24 -9.23 -2.03
C VAL A 162 -5.79 -10.03 -0.84
N THR A 163 -6.47 -9.37 0.09
CA THR A 163 -7.12 -10.05 1.21
C THR A 163 -8.21 -10.99 0.72
N ARG A 164 -9.04 -10.53 -0.22
CA ARG A 164 -10.07 -11.35 -0.85
C ARG A 164 -9.49 -12.50 -1.65
N LEU A 165 -8.47 -12.23 -2.46
CA LEU A 165 -7.71 -13.23 -3.22
C LEU A 165 -7.17 -14.35 -2.33
N ALA A 166 -6.53 -13.99 -1.22
CA ALA A 166 -5.93 -14.97 -0.31
C ALA A 166 -6.98 -15.86 0.34
N ALA A 167 -8.16 -15.31 0.66
CA ALA A 167 -9.29 -16.04 1.20
C ALA A 167 -9.93 -16.97 0.15
N ASP A 168 -10.21 -16.45 -1.06
CA ASP A 168 -10.89 -17.21 -2.12
C ASP A 168 -10.07 -18.38 -2.68
N LEU A 169 -8.74 -18.26 -2.63
CA LEU A 169 -7.82 -19.29 -3.10
C LEU A 169 -7.32 -20.21 -1.97
N ASP A 170 -7.86 -20.09 -0.75
CA ASP A 170 -7.47 -20.92 0.40
C ASP A 170 -5.95 -20.99 0.59
N THR A 171 -5.26 -19.87 0.40
CA THR A 171 -3.78 -19.85 0.41
C THR A 171 -3.17 -20.17 1.77
N GLY A 172 -3.95 -20.06 2.84
CA GLY A 172 -3.52 -20.18 4.23
C GLY A 172 -2.64 -19.01 4.72
N ALA A 173 -2.30 -18.06 3.86
CA ALA A 173 -1.52 -16.90 4.23
C ALA A 173 -2.40 -15.83 4.92
N ARG A 174 -1.98 -15.37 6.10
CA ARG A 174 -2.60 -14.22 6.76
C ARG A 174 -2.12 -12.93 6.10
N ILE A 175 -3.02 -12.13 5.56
CA ILE A 175 -2.70 -10.81 5.02
C ILE A 175 -2.71 -9.79 6.16
N VAL A 176 -1.59 -9.07 6.34
CA VAL A 176 -1.41 -8.08 7.40
C VAL A 176 -1.32 -6.68 6.78
N PRO A 177 -2.30 -5.81 7.11
CA PRO A 177 -2.21 -4.40 6.76
C PRO A 177 -1.11 -3.71 7.57
N CYS A 178 -0.30 -2.90 6.90
CA CYS A 178 0.73 -2.09 7.54
C CYS A 178 0.40 -0.60 7.37
N PRO A 179 0.47 0.19 8.44
CA PRO A 179 0.10 1.60 8.41
C PRO A 179 0.82 2.39 7.32
N LEU A 180 0.11 3.34 6.73
CA LEU A 180 0.67 4.27 5.77
C LEU A 180 1.72 5.14 6.44
N VAL A 181 2.91 5.24 5.80
CA VAL A 181 4.00 6.11 6.24
C VAL A 181 3.98 7.39 5.40
N ARG A 182 4.20 8.53 6.05
CA ARG A 182 4.22 9.85 5.43
C ARG A 182 5.59 10.51 5.58
N ASP A 183 5.92 11.38 4.63
CA ASP A 183 7.03 12.32 4.77
C ASP A 183 6.74 13.35 5.89
N ALA A 184 7.76 14.10 6.28
CA ALA A 184 7.64 15.14 7.32
C ALA A 184 6.64 16.26 6.97
N ASP A 185 6.37 16.48 5.68
CA ASP A 185 5.39 17.44 5.17
C ASP A 185 3.96 16.86 5.09
N GLY A 186 3.78 15.58 5.43
CA GLY A 186 2.49 14.89 5.44
C GLY A 186 2.18 14.11 4.16
N LEU A 187 2.97 14.26 3.08
CA LEU A 187 2.73 13.53 1.85
C LEU A 187 2.95 12.02 2.05
N ALA A 188 2.02 11.20 1.55
CA ALA A 188 2.16 9.74 1.59
C ALA A 188 3.42 9.31 0.82
N LEU A 189 4.26 8.46 1.44
CA LEU A 189 5.46 7.95 0.79
C LEU A 189 5.13 7.09 -0.44
N SER A 190 5.79 7.41 -1.54
CA SER A 190 5.67 6.70 -2.81
C SER A 190 6.96 6.84 -3.60
N SER A 191 7.39 5.77 -4.28
CA SER A 191 8.50 5.83 -5.23
C SER A 191 8.25 6.86 -6.35
N ARG A 192 6.99 7.16 -6.66
CA ARG A 192 6.58 8.18 -7.65
C ARG A 192 6.78 9.62 -7.16
N ASN A 193 6.96 9.85 -5.85
CA ASN A 193 7.26 11.19 -5.33
C ASN A 193 8.56 11.76 -5.90
N ALA A 194 9.49 10.90 -6.34
CA ALA A 194 10.72 11.30 -7.00
C ALA A 194 10.51 12.01 -8.35
N TYR A 195 9.31 11.88 -8.96
CA TYR A 195 8.99 12.55 -10.21
C TYR A 195 8.50 14.00 -10.03
N LEU A 196 8.05 14.33 -8.81
CA LEU A 196 7.46 15.63 -8.53
C LEU A 196 8.52 16.74 -8.54
N SER A 197 8.28 17.81 -9.28
CA SER A 197 9.02 19.04 -9.10
C SER A 197 8.73 19.64 -7.71
N PRO A 198 9.56 20.55 -7.18
CA PRO A 198 9.29 21.19 -5.91
C PRO A 198 7.92 21.88 -5.85
N GLU A 199 7.48 22.49 -6.94
CA GLU A 199 6.18 23.14 -7.04
C GLU A 199 5.03 22.12 -7.06
N GLU A 200 5.19 21.03 -7.82
CA GLU A 200 4.19 19.94 -7.83
C GLU A 200 4.09 19.29 -6.46
N ARG A 201 5.22 19.07 -5.78
CA ARG A 201 5.22 18.53 -4.42
C ARG A 201 4.47 19.44 -3.47
N HIS A 202 4.71 20.76 -3.54
CA HIS A 202 3.99 21.74 -2.72
C HIS A 202 2.46 21.66 -2.95
N GLN A 203 2.03 21.61 -4.20
CA GLN A 203 0.61 21.50 -4.54
C GLN A 203 0.01 20.14 -4.16
N ALA A 204 0.77 19.05 -4.21
CA ALA A 204 0.34 17.73 -3.80
C ALA A 204 -0.01 17.64 -2.30
N LEU A 205 0.51 18.57 -1.48
CA LEU A 205 0.16 18.66 -0.04
C LEU A 205 -1.31 19.01 0.20
N ALA A 206 -2.04 19.43 -0.81
CA ALA A 206 -3.50 19.55 -0.74
C ALA A 206 -4.18 18.22 -0.40
N ILE A 207 -3.61 17.08 -0.82
CA ILE A 207 -4.16 15.75 -0.56
C ILE A 207 -4.17 15.46 0.96
N PRO A 208 -3.03 15.40 1.65
CA PRO A 208 -3.04 15.17 3.10
C PRO A 208 -3.76 16.29 3.87
N ALA A 209 -3.75 17.54 3.39
CA ALA A 209 -4.50 18.63 4.01
C ALA A 209 -6.02 18.41 3.95
N GLY A 210 -6.53 17.93 2.81
CA GLY A 210 -7.92 17.55 2.64
C GLY A 210 -8.32 16.40 3.55
N LEU A 211 -7.52 15.33 3.56
CA LEU A 211 -7.74 14.18 4.46
C LEU A 211 -7.74 14.60 5.93
N ALA A 212 -6.83 15.50 6.33
CA ALA A 212 -6.78 16.02 7.69
C ALA A 212 -8.04 16.84 8.05
N ALA A 213 -8.58 17.61 7.10
CA ALA A 213 -9.82 18.37 7.32
C ALA A 213 -11.02 17.42 7.54
N ALA A 214 -11.16 16.40 6.69
CA ALA A 214 -12.21 15.39 6.82
C ALA A 214 -12.07 14.58 8.13
N ALA A 215 -10.85 14.18 8.50
CA ALA A 215 -10.60 13.47 9.76
C ALA A 215 -11.03 14.29 11.00
N ARG A 216 -10.73 15.60 11.00
CA ARG A 216 -11.16 16.50 12.08
C ARG A 216 -12.69 16.67 12.13
N ALA A 217 -13.35 16.81 10.98
CA ALA A 217 -14.80 16.89 10.90
C ALA A 217 -15.46 15.60 11.42
N PHE A 218 -14.95 14.45 11.01
CA PHE A 218 -15.41 13.15 11.52
C PHE A 218 -15.24 13.03 13.04
N ALA A 219 -14.10 13.45 13.58
CA ALA A 219 -13.85 13.48 15.03
C ALA A 219 -14.79 14.45 15.77
N ALA A 220 -15.22 15.53 15.11
CA ALA A 220 -16.21 16.47 15.61
C ALA A 220 -17.66 16.00 15.48
N GLY A 221 -17.91 14.81 14.92
CA GLY A 221 -19.22 14.21 14.81
C GLY A 221 -19.86 14.21 13.42
N GLU A 222 -19.18 14.72 12.38
CA GLU A 222 -19.69 14.60 11.01
C GLU A 222 -19.70 13.14 10.56
N ARG A 223 -20.81 12.70 9.96
CA ARG A 223 -21.01 11.35 9.45
C ARG A 223 -21.49 11.32 8.00
N ASP A 224 -21.97 12.43 7.48
CA ASP A 224 -22.37 12.55 6.09
C ASP A 224 -21.14 12.40 5.17
N ALA A 225 -21.12 11.35 4.35
CA ALA A 225 -19.98 11.05 3.49
C ALA A 225 -19.76 12.14 2.44
N ASP A 226 -20.83 12.70 1.87
CA ASP A 226 -20.74 13.77 0.87
C ASP A 226 -20.10 15.04 1.45
N ARG A 227 -20.42 15.36 2.72
CA ARG A 227 -19.79 16.49 3.41
C ARG A 227 -18.32 16.25 3.69
N LEU A 228 -17.92 15.03 4.09
CA LEU A 228 -16.53 14.67 4.28
C LEU A 228 -15.76 14.73 2.96
N VAL A 229 -16.35 14.23 1.87
CA VAL A 229 -15.79 14.29 0.52
C VAL A 229 -15.64 15.76 0.06
N ALA A 230 -16.65 16.60 0.30
CA ALA A 230 -16.62 18.02 -0.07
C ALA A 230 -15.47 18.76 0.64
N LEU A 231 -15.20 18.46 1.92
CA LEU A 231 -14.06 19.04 2.65
C LEU A 231 -12.70 18.67 2.04
N VAL A 232 -12.57 17.44 1.53
CA VAL A 232 -11.36 17.02 0.81
C VAL A 232 -11.27 17.75 -0.51
N ARG A 233 -12.32 17.73 -1.33
CA ARG A 233 -12.35 18.38 -2.66
C ARG A 233 -12.05 19.86 -2.60
N ASP A 234 -12.61 20.59 -1.64
CA ASP A 234 -12.33 22.04 -1.44
C ASP A 234 -10.82 22.33 -1.28
N ARG A 235 -10.08 21.40 -0.63
CA ARG A 235 -8.63 21.55 -0.51
C ARG A 235 -7.89 21.23 -1.80
N LEU A 236 -8.32 20.19 -2.52
CA LEU A 236 -7.69 19.76 -3.77
C LEU A 236 -7.88 20.80 -4.88
N GLU A 237 -9.05 21.43 -4.96
CA GLU A 237 -9.39 22.43 -5.98
C GLU A 237 -8.53 23.72 -5.88
N ARG A 238 -7.90 23.95 -4.72
CA ARG A 238 -6.95 25.06 -4.53
C ARG A 238 -5.58 24.80 -5.17
N SER A 239 -5.37 23.61 -5.70
CA SER A 239 -4.13 23.17 -6.34
C SER A 239 -4.32 23.03 -7.86
N PRO A 240 -4.09 24.09 -8.66
CA PRO A 240 -4.47 24.12 -10.08
C PRO A 240 -3.74 23.07 -10.94
N ARG A 241 -2.63 22.50 -10.46
CA ARG A 241 -1.93 21.41 -11.16
C ARG A 241 -2.40 20.03 -10.80
N LEU A 242 -3.26 19.89 -9.79
CA LEU A 242 -3.78 18.62 -9.32
C LEU A 242 -5.14 18.32 -9.97
N ALA A 243 -5.15 17.49 -10.98
CA ALA A 243 -6.40 16.99 -11.55
C ALA A 243 -6.96 15.87 -10.65
N VAL A 244 -8.07 16.15 -9.98
CA VAL A 244 -8.71 15.18 -9.07
C VAL A 244 -9.42 14.12 -9.90
N GLU A 245 -9.09 12.85 -9.68
CA GLU A 245 -9.74 11.72 -10.35
C GLU A 245 -10.92 11.19 -9.53
N TYR A 246 -10.71 10.94 -8.25
CA TYR A 246 -11.78 10.59 -7.32
C TYR A 246 -11.48 11.01 -5.89
N VAL A 247 -12.53 11.20 -5.12
CA VAL A 247 -12.56 11.28 -3.65
C VAL A 247 -13.84 10.58 -3.22
N ALA A 248 -13.73 9.60 -2.33
CA ALA A 248 -14.89 8.87 -1.82
C ALA A 248 -14.68 8.39 -0.38
N VAL A 249 -15.79 8.16 0.32
CA VAL A 249 -15.84 7.38 1.57
C VAL A 249 -16.29 5.98 1.21
N VAL A 250 -15.47 4.99 1.57
CA VAL A 250 -15.70 3.59 1.17
C VAL A 250 -15.64 2.64 2.35
N ASP A 251 -16.34 1.53 2.23
CA ASP A 251 -16.16 0.36 3.07
C ASP A 251 -14.76 -0.25 2.82
N PRO A 252 -13.99 -0.58 3.85
CA PRO A 252 -12.59 -1.02 3.68
C PRO A 252 -12.44 -2.39 3.02
N ASP A 253 -13.46 -3.25 3.10
CA ASP A 253 -13.38 -4.63 2.65
C ASP A 253 -13.98 -4.82 1.25
N THR A 254 -15.08 -4.12 0.96
CA THR A 254 -15.83 -4.24 -0.30
C THR A 254 -15.52 -3.12 -1.29
N PHE A 255 -14.96 -2.00 -0.83
CA PHE A 255 -14.78 -0.77 -1.59
C PHE A 255 -16.08 -0.18 -2.16
N ALA A 256 -17.23 -0.57 -1.59
CA ALA A 256 -18.49 0.11 -1.89
C ALA A 256 -18.49 1.53 -1.31
N GLU A 257 -18.98 2.49 -2.08
CA GLU A 257 -19.20 3.85 -1.60
C GLU A 257 -20.28 3.87 -0.51
N LEU A 258 -20.08 4.70 0.50
CA LEU A 258 -20.96 4.84 1.64
C LEU A 258 -21.57 6.23 1.68
N ALA A 259 -22.86 6.32 1.96
CA ALA A 259 -23.56 7.59 2.21
C ALA A 259 -23.31 8.10 3.62
N GLU A 260 -23.06 7.21 4.58
CA GLU A 260 -22.76 7.54 5.97
C GLU A 260 -21.43 6.92 6.39
N ALA A 261 -20.56 7.75 6.97
CA ALA A 261 -19.25 7.35 7.44
C ALA A 261 -19.33 6.78 8.86
N ALA A 262 -18.81 5.59 9.05
CA ALA A 262 -18.62 4.94 10.34
C ALA A 262 -17.14 4.87 10.72
N ARG A 263 -16.87 4.55 11.96
CA ARG A 263 -15.50 4.28 12.43
C ARG A 263 -14.94 3.07 11.67
N GLY A 264 -13.80 3.24 11.04
CA GLY A 264 -13.13 2.21 10.25
C GLY A 264 -13.32 2.34 8.74
N CYS A 265 -14.32 3.10 8.26
CA CYS A 265 -14.42 3.45 6.84
C CYS A 265 -13.16 4.16 6.37
N ARG A 266 -12.91 4.12 5.07
CA ARG A 266 -11.78 4.83 4.47
C ARG A 266 -12.24 6.01 3.63
N ILE A 267 -11.51 7.12 3.71
CA ILE A 267 -11.51 8.12 2.66
C ILE A 267 -10.39 7.77 1.72
N VAL A 268 -10.70 7.65 0.43
CA VAL A 268 -9.73 7.36 -0.63
C VAL A 268 -9.68 8.52 -1.61
N VAL A 269 -8.47 8.86 -2.04
CA VAL A 269 -8.20 9.99 -2.93
C VAL A 269 -7.26 9.55 -4.03
N ALA A 270 -7.56 9.93 -5.27
CA ALA A 270 -6.59 9.91 -6.36
C ALA A 270 -6.61 11.24 -7.11
N GLY A 271 -5.43 11.66 -7.50
CA GLY A 271 -5.24 12.84 -8.32
C GLY A 271 -3.98 12.73 -9.17
N ARG A 272 -3.98 13.46 -10.28
CA ARG A 272 -2.89 13.46 -11.25
C ARG A 272 -2.20 14.82 -11.26
N MET A 273 -0.90 14.80 -10.94
CA MET A 273 0.01 15.88 -11.25
C MET A 273 0.55 15.68 -12.69
N PRO A 274 1.10 16.72 -13.34
CA PRO A 274 1.71 16.56 -14.66
C PRO A 274 2.76 15.44 -14.73
N SER A 275 3.54 15.26 -13.67
CA SER A 275 4.63 14.28 -13.61
C SER A 275 4.26 12.94 -13.01
N ALA A 276 3.25 12.86 -12.13
CA ALA A 276 2.91 11.66 -11.37
C ALA A 276 1.43 11.57 -11.03
N ARG A 277 0.90 10.36 -10.99
CA ARG A 277 -0.38 10.04 -10.37
C ARG A 277 -0.16 9.69 -8.91
N LEU A 278 -0.93 10.31 -8.02
CA LEU A 278 -0.84 10.17 -6.57
C LEU A 278 -2.13 9.58 -6.02
N ILE A 279 -1.99 8.69 -5.06
CA ILE A 279 -3.09 8.16 -4.26
C ILE A 279 -2.78 8.32 -2.79
N ASP A 280 -3.82 8.50 -2.01
CA ASP A 280 -3.73 8.56 -0.55
C ASP A 280 -5.02 8.05 0.08
N THR A 281 -4.94 7.66 1.33
CA THR A 281 -6.09 7.17 2.10
C THR A 281 -5.96 7.51 3.57
N LEU A 282 -7.11 7.53 4.25
CA LEU A 282 -7.19 7.70 5.68
C LEU A 282 -8.32 6.83 6.24
N ARG A 283 -8.05 6.10 7.31
CA ARG A 283 -9.03 5.27 8.02
C ARG A 283 -9.67 6.08 9.15
N LEU A 284 -10.94 6.43 8.97
CA LEU A 284 -11.69 7.30 9.89
C LEU A 284 -11.77 6.70 11.30
N GLY A 285 -11.42 7.52 12.30
CA GLY A 285 -11.43 7.14 13.70
C GLY A 285 -10.32 6.19 14.16
N PHE A 286 -9.37 5.85 13.27
CA PHE A 286 -8.18 5.06 13.59
C PHE A 286 -6.90 5.81 13.27
N ASP A 287 -6.80 6.41 12.08
CA ASP A 287 -5.61 7.14 11.70
C ASP A 287 -5.64 8.55 12.29
N ALA A 288 -4.50 9.02 12.77
CA ALA A 288 -4.35 10.43 13.14
C ALA A 288 -4.47 11.31 11.88
N PRO A 289 -5.07 12.50 11.98
CA PRO A 289 -5.06 13.45 10.88
C PRO A 289 -3.63 13.71 10.41
N PRO A 290 -3.35 13.67 9.09
CA PRO A 290 -2.01 13.98 8.57
C PRO A 290 -1.50 15.32 9.09
N ALA A 291 -0.26 15.34 9.60
CA ALA A 291 0.43 16.57 9.94
C ALA A 291 0.87 17.23 8.62
N VAL A 292 0.24 18.32 8.25
CA VAL A 292 0.61 19.12 7.07
C VAL A 292 1.30 20.37 7.55
N ALA A 293 2.45 20.70 6.99
CA ALA A 293 3.08 21.99 7.21
C ALA A 293 2.11 23.07 6.73
N VAL A 294 1.55 23.84 7.68
CA VAL A 294 0.57 24.89 7.36
C VAL A 294 1.35 26.06 6.78
N ASP A 295 1.05 26.44 5.53
CA ASP A 295 1.45 27.74 5.02
C ASP A 295 0.93 28.84 5.95
N ALA A 296 1.81 29.77 6.30
CA ALA A 296 1.57 30.87 7.24
C ALA A 296 0.61 31.96 6.68
N THR A 297 -0.51 31.56 6.07
CA THR A 297 -1.57 32.46 5.60
C THR A 297 -2.96 32.04 6.10
N GLY A 298 -3.07 31.77 7.39
CA GLY A 298 -4.36 31.51 8.02
C GLY A 298 -4.21 30.99 9.44
N ALA A 299 -4.25 31.92 10.39
CA ALA A 299 -4.41 31.80 11.82
C ALA A 299 -4.23 30.40 12.45
N GLY A 300 -3.10 30.28 13.17
CA GLY A 300 -2.69 29.08 13.84
C GLY A 300 -3.32 28.83 15.19
N GLU A 301 -3.18 27.63 15.65
CA GLU A 301 -2.95 27.34 17.06
C GLU A 301 -1.98 26.17 17.17
N ALA A 302 -0.87 26.42 17.84
CA ALA A 302 0.19 25.46 18.11
C ALA A 302 -0.28 24.42 19.14
N ALA A 303 -0.11 23.16 18.85
CA ALA A 303 -0.08 22.12 19.86
C ALA A 303 1.16 21.23 19.65
N GLN A 304 2.25 21.64 20.30
CA GLN A 304 3.33 20.72 20.66
C GLN A 304 2.78 19.68 21.64
N ARG A 305 2.68 18.43 21.27
CA ARG A 305 2.76 17.31 22.23
C ARG A 305 3.41 16.11 21.59
N SER A 306 4.44 15.63 22.27
CA SER A 306 5.20 14.41 22.11
C SER A 306 4.33 13.18 21.87
N ASN A 307 4.71 12.38 20.86
CA ASN A 307 4.07 11.10 20.53
C ASN A 307 4.62 10.00 21.46
N PRO A 308 3.81 9.34 22.28
CA PRO A 308 4.21 8.10 22.93
C PRO A 308 4.05 6.94 21.94
N ALA A 309 5.03 6.04 21.92
CA ALA A 309 5.00 4.80 21.15
C ALA A 309 3.71 4.01 21.42
N PRO A 310 3.06 3.43 20.40
CA PRO A 310 1.88 2.62 20.61
C PRO A 310 2.26 1.29 21.27
N GLY A 311 1.71 1.07 22.45
CA GLY A 311 1.78 -0.19 23.18
C GLY A 311 1.09 -1.30 22.38
N ALA A 312 1.72 -2.47 22.41
CA ALA A 312 1.19 -3.71 21.88
C ALA A 312 -0.05 -4.15 22.70
N ALA A 313 -1.25 -3.87 22.20
CA ALA A 313 -2.46 -4.53 22.69
C ALA A 313 -3.63 -4.38 21.70
N GLU A 314 -4.27 -5.51 21.47
CA GLU A 314 -5.62 -5.69 20.90
C GLU A 314 -5.80 -5.60 19.38
N TRP A 315 -5.30 -6.62 18.70
CA TRP A 315 -5.71 -6.97 17.34
C TRP A 315 -6.31 -8.39 17.29
N SER A 316 -7.33 -8.67 18.07
CA SER A 316 -8.04 -9.95 17.98
C SER A 316 -9.51 -9.76 18.30
N ARG A 317 -10.32 -9.59 17.26
CA ARG A 317 -11.71 -10.09 17.16
C ARG A 317 -12.23 -9.90 15.73
N PRO A 318 -12.73 -10.97 15.08
CA PRO A 318 -13.51 -10.82 13.85
C PRO A 318 -14.87 -10.21 14.19
N CYS A 319 -15.38 -9.32 13.32
CA CYS A 319 -16.75 -8.87 13.37
C CYS A 319 -17.67 -10.07 13.13
N SER A 320 -18.46 -10.43 14.12
CA SER A 320 -19.58 -11.38 13.96
C SER A 320 -20.72 -10.67 13.24
N VAL A 321 -21.05 -11.16 12.07
CA VAL A 321 -22.30 -10.83 11.37
C VAL A 321 -23.44 -11.52 12.09
N SER A 322 -24.41 -10.76 12.54
CA SER A 322 -25.78 -11.23 12.83
C SER A 322 -26.70 -10.78 11.71
#